data_2d5c4641e21fa5cc4a5c98e9e9dce924
#
_entry.id   2d5c4641e21fa5cc4a5c98e9e9dce924
#
_cell.length_a   1.000
_cell.length_b   1.000
_cell.length_c   1.000
_cell.angle_alpha   90.00
_cell.angle_beta   90.00
_cell.angle_gamma   90.00
#
_symmetry.space_group_name_H-M   'P 1'
#
loop_
_entity.id
_entity.type
_entity.pdbx_description
1 polymer ?
#
loop_
_entity_poly.entity_id
_entity_poly.type
_entity_poly.pdbx_seq_one_letter_code
_entity_poly.pdbx_strand_id
1 'polypeptide(L)'
;VSERPIILVGFVAALGKLAEFLPEQSLIIVEEPDVVRKRDVRNHIAESALVRELVEWEYQLPGAADTLLASRPDLAASAVVPLVEYATPFAARLAERLGTPGASLGAAEVLRDKSLLRRVTSAAGVPNPASAEVGSPEEVTAFIAAHGVPVILKPANRQGAVGTQVLHDADSVAAAWESCIQHDEGMFVPDRERAVRMLVEEYVAGHEYSVEMVVRDCQSLFANITDKVLYPGPRPVELGHVLPAAIPLALRDKLVVSTLAVLRAVGFGSGVVHCEWIVRDDGTPYLVECAGRFPGDGIIEMIERAYEDPIGERYFSVMRGLEPPEMPSVAPQAAAVRFMQVPPGEIVSIDGLDAAQEMPGVVSFGMGPGVGDPVRELRSSWDRIGSVMVLAPTAAEAVALAEKAIDQVHVVTTGSPQWNSR
;
A
#
# COMPACT_ATOMS: atom_id res chain seq x y z
N VAL A 1 -6.97 -31.30 -19.22
CA VAL A 1 -5.66 -30.81 -18.73
C VAL A 1 -5.99 -29.81 -17.65
N SER A 2 -5.70 -30.12 -16.39
CA SER A 2 -5.87 -29.16 -15.28
C SER A 2 -5.05 -27.91 -15.60
N GLU A 3 -5.69 -26.73 -15.64
CA GLU A 3 -4.98 -25.46 -15.81
C GLU A 3 -3.92 -25.32 -14.71
N ARG A 4 -2.74 -24.78 -15.08
CA ARG A 4 -1.69 -24.51 -14.08
C ARG A 4 -2.23 -23.51 -13.07
N PRO A 5 -1.98 -23.72 -11.76
CA PRO A 5 -2.46 -22.81 -10.73
C PRO A 5 -1.79 -21.44 -10.83
N ILE A 6 -2.40 -20.46 -10.16
CA ILE A 6 -1.79 -19.16 -9.87
C ILE A 6 -1.13 -19.25 -8.50
N ILE A 7 0.10 -18.81 -8.38
CA ILE A 7 0.78 -18.69 -7.08
C ILE A 7 0.58 -17.28 -6.54
N LEU A 8 -0.10 -17.17 -5.39
CA LEU A 8 -0.20 -15.93 -4.62
C LEU A 8 0.88 -15.94 -3.54
N VAL A 9 1.68 -14.89 -3.47
CA VAL A 9 2.73 -14.74 -2.45
C VAL A 9 2.32 -13.68 -1.44
N GLY A 10 2.23 -14.06 -0.18
CA GLY A 10 1.60 -13.29 0.89
C GLY A 10 0.08 -13.54 0.94
N PHE A 11 -0.51 -13.31 2.11
CA PHE A 11 -1.95 -13.51 2.32
C PHE A 11 -2.68 -12.20 2.59
N VAL A 12 -3.78 -11.99 1.86
CA VAL A 12 -4.78 -10.95 2.11
C VAL A 12 -6.18 -11.58 2.11
N ALA A 13 -7.09 -11.04 2.90
CA ALA A 13 -8.46 -11.56 3.04
C ALA A 13 -9.36 -11.17 1.85
N ALA A 14 -8.88 -11.38 0.61
CA ALA A 14 -9.59 -11.00 -0.62
C ALA A 14 -10.08 -12.21 -1.44
N LEU A 15 -10.09 -13.41 -0.87
CA LEU A 15 -10.46 -14.65 -1.58
C LEU A 15 -11.88 -14.61 -2.15
N GLY A 16 -12.82 -13.94 -1.46
CA GLY A 16 -14.19 -13.80 -1.94
C GLY A 16 -14.27 -13.09 -3.29
N LYS A 17 -13.50 -12.02 -3.49
CA LYS A 17 -13.43 -11.31 -4.78
C LYS A 17 -12.76 -12.14 -5.87
N LEU A 18 -11.71 -12.89 -5.53
CA LEU A 18 -11.03 -13.77 -6.48
C LEU A 18 -11.95 -14.91 -6.96
N ALA A 19 -12.90 -15.35 -6.11
CA ALA A 19 -13.89 -16.36 -6.46
C ALA A 19 -14.90 -15.92 -7.54
N GLU A 20 -15.02 -14.63 -7.78
CA GLU A 20 -15.91 -14.11 -8.82
C GLU A 20 -15.40 -14.43 -10.24
N PHE A 21 -14.09 -14.64 -10.42
CA PHE A 21 -13.48 -14.85 -11.73
C PHE A 21 -12.45 -15.97 -11.81
N LEU A 22 -11.99 -16.54 -10.69
CA LEU A 22 -11.06 -17.67 -10.69
C LEU A 22 -11.80 -18.98 -10.43
N PRO A 23 -11.41 -20.07 -11.13
CA PRO A 23 -12.02 -21.38 -10.91
C PRO A 23 -11.56 -22.00 -9.59
N GLU A 24 -12.34 -22.98 -9.11
CA GLU A 24 -11.97 -23.78 -7.93
C GLU A 24 -10.59 -24.44 -8.12
N GLN A 25 -9.87 -24.66 -7.01
CA GLN A 25 -8.55 -25.32 -6.97
C GLN A 25 -7.49 -24.64 -7.86
N SER A 26 -7.64 -23.33 -8.13
CA SER A 26 -6.74 -22.58 -9.01
C SER A 26 -5.60 -21.88 -8.28
N LEU A 27 -5.63 -21.80 -6.94
CA LEU A 27 -4.67 -21.03 -6.17
C LEU A 27 -3.72 -21.90 -5.33
N ILE A 28 -2.44 -21.57 -5.38
CA ILE A 28 -1.43 -21.96 -4.38
C ILE A 28 -1.07 -20.69 -3.63
N ILE A 29 -1.20 -20.69 -2.32
CA ILE A 29 -0.79 -19.59 -1.45
C ILE A 29 0.57 -19.92 -0.85
N VAL A 30 1.54 -19.02 -1.00
CA VAL A 30 2.85 -19.10 -0.32
C VAL A 30 2.89 -18.03 0.76
N GLU A 31 3.04 -18.44 2.03
CA GLU A 31 3.09 -17.52 3.16
C GLU A 31 4.16 -17.92 4.18
N GLU A 32 4.71 -16.91 4.88
CA GLU A 32 5.63 -17.10 6.00
C GLU A 32 4.98 -17.93 7.12
N PRO A 33 5.63 -18.95 7.67
CA PRO A 33 5.06 -19.83 8.71
C PRO A 33 4.53 -19.05 9.93
N ASP A 34 5.27 -18.02 10.35
CA ASP A 34 4.88 -17.19 11.48
C ASP A 34 3.64 -16.33 11.18
N VAL A 35 3.53 -15.82 9.97
CA VAL A 35 2.37 -15.04 9.50
C VAL A 35 1.14 -15.95 9.36
N VAL A 36 1.32 -17.19 8.87
CA VAL A 36 0.24 -18.20 8.84
C VAL A 36 -0.35 -18.38 10.23
N ARG A 37 0.49 -18.52 11.27
CA ARG A 37 0.05 -18.69 12.65
C ARG A 37 -0.61 -17.40 13.19
N LYS A 38 0.07 -16.24 13.06
CA LYS A 38 -0.38 -14.96 13.62
C LYS A 38 -1.72 -14.49 13.05
N ARG A 39 -1.96 -14.75 11.77
CA ARG A 39 -3.14 -14.31 11.03
C ARG A 39 -4.18 -15.40 10.84
N ASP A 40 -3.97 -16.56 11.46
CA ASP A 40 -4.87 -17.71 11.35
C ASP A 40 -5.25 -18.06 9.89
N VAL A 41 -4.25 -17.99 9.00
CA VAL A 41 -4.47 -18.14 7.55
C VAL A 41 -5.13 -19.48 7.22
N ARG A 42 -4.78 -20.56 7.95
CA ARG A 42 -5.35 -21.88 7.72
C ARG A 42 -6.87 -21.89 7.86
N ASN A 43 -7.40 -21.26 8.91
CA ASN A 43 -8.86 -21.16 9.09
C ASN A 43 -9.52 -20.26 8.06
N HIS A 44 -8.87 -19.15 7.70
CA HIS A 44 -9.40 -18.24 6.64
C HIS A 44 -9.53 -18.90 5.28
N ILE A 45 -8.67 -19.88 4.96
CA ILE A 45 -8.70 -20.55 3.66
C ILE A 45 -9.45 -21.89 3.67
N ALA A 46 -9.77 -22.41 4.87
CA ALA A 46 -10.33 -23.77 5.03
C ALA A 46 -11.64 -23.99 4.26
N GLU A 47 -12.47 -22.95 4.14
CA GLU A 47 -13.74 -23.00 3.42
C GLU A 47 -13.66 -22.49 1.98
N SER A 48 -12.47 -22.07 1.52
CA SER A 48 -12.30 -21.51 0.19
C SER A 48 -12.09 -22.61 -0.85
N ALA A 49 -13.06 -22.78 -1.75
CA ALA A 49 -12.95 -23.71 -2.87
C ALA A 49 -11.81 -23.33 -3.86
N LEU A 50 -11.34 -22.07 -3.84
CA LEU A 50 -10.26 -21.59 -4.71
C LEU A 50 -8.90 -22.18 -4.38
N VAL A 51 -8.63 -22.40 -3.08
CA VAL A 51 -7.29 -22.74 -2.60
C VAL A 51 -7.03 -24.22 -2.77
N ARG A 52 -6.04 -24.51 -3.62
CA ARG A 52 -5.54 -25.86 -3.84
C ARG A 52 -4.53 -26.27 -2.80
N GLU A 53 -3.65 -25.36 -2.39
CA GLU A 53 -2.53 -25.66 -1.50
C GLU A 53 -2.09 -24.39 -0.75
N LEU A 54 -1.73 -24.55 0.52
CA LEU A 54 -0.97 -23.57 1.32
C LEU A 54 0.46 -24.09 1.47
N VAL A 55 1.43 -23.32 0.97
CA VAL A 55 2.86 -23.58 1.12
C VAL A 55 3.41 -22.63 2.19
N GLU A 56 3.78 -23.15 3.34
CA GLU A 56 4.49 -22.39 4.36
C GLU A 56 5.96 -22.33 4.01
N TRP A 57 6.45 -21.12 3.70
CA TRP A 57 7.79 -20.91 3.21
C TRP A 57 8.35 -19.56 3.66
N GLU A 58 9.58 -19.54 4.16
CA GLU A 58 10.27 -18.31 4.55
C GLU A 58 10.70 -17.51 3.30
N TYR A 59 9.73 -16.97 2.58
CA TYR A 59 9.94 -16.34 1.28
C TYR A 59 10.72 -15.02 1.35
N GLN A 60 10.82 -14.40 2.52
CA GLN A 60 11.59 -13.16 2.69
C GLN A 60 13.10 -13.40 2.88
N LEU A 61 13.53 -14.64 2.94
CA LEU A 61 14.96 -14.97 2.98
C LEU A 61 15.62 -14.86 1.61
N PRO A 62 16.91 -14.44 1.57
CA PRO A 62 17.66 -14.42 0.31
C PRO A 62 17.70 -15.79 -0.36
N GLY A 63 17.44 -15.84 -1.67
CA GLY A 63 17.46 -17.08 -2.44
C GLY A 63 16.27 -18.03 -2.23
N ALA A 64 15.28 -17.63 -1.44
CA ALA A 64 14.12 -18.46 -1.07
C ALA A 64 13.34 -19.01 -2.27
N ALA A 65 13.22 -18.25 -3.36
CA ALA A 65 12.52 -18.71 -4.57
C ALA A 65 13.26 -19.86 -5.27
N ASP A 66 14.59 -19.76 -5.36
CA ASP A 66 15.41 -20.82 -5.97
C ASP A 66 15.43 -22.09 -5.10
N THR A 67 15.46 -21.94 -3.76
CA THR A 67 15.39 -23.09 -2.83
C THR A 67 14.01 -23.75 -2.84
N LEU A 68 12.92 -22.97 -2.96
CA LEU A 68 11.58 -23.53 -3.13
C LEU A 68 11.51 -24.41 -4.39
N LEU A 69 11.97 -23.90 -5.52
CA LEU A 69 11.96 -24.67 -6.78
C LEU A 69 12.85 -25.89 -6.72
N ALA A 70 13.98 -25.82 -6.03
CA ALA A 70 14.83 -27.00 -5.81
C ALA A 70 14.12 -28.09 -4.98
N SER A 71 13.32 -27.69 -3.99
CA SER A 71 12.52 -28.62 -3.16
C SER A 71 11.24 -29.10 -3.86
N ARG A 72 10.73 -28.33 -4.81
CA ARG A 72 9.48 -28.60 -5.56
C ARG A 72 9.73 -28.50 -7.06
N PRO A 73 10.49 -29.46 -7.67
CA PRO A 73 10.80 -29.42 -9.09
C PRO A 73 9.57 -29.62 -10.00
N ASP A 74 8.47 -30.09 -9.46
CA ASP A 74 7.16 -30.23 -10.08
C ASP A 74 6.32 -28.95 -10.08
N LEU A 75 6.75 -27.93 -9.34
CA LEU A 75 6.00 -26.69 -9.21
C LEU A 75 5.89 -25.96 -10.55
N ALA A 76 4.67 -25.71 -10.97
CA ALA A 76 4.36 -24.97 -12.19
C ALA A 76 3.21 -24.02 -11.91
N ALA A 77 3.24 -22.86 -12.54
CA ALA A 77 2.18 -21.85 -12.40
C ALA A 77 1.82 -21.21 -13.73
N SER A 78 0.61 -20.69 -13.83
CA SER A 78 0.18 -19.81 -14.91
C SER A 78 0.50 -18.34 -14.64
N ALA A 79 0.64 -17.97 -13.36
CA ALA A 79 1.06 -16.66 -12.91
C ALA A 79 1.67 -16.74 -11.50
N VAL A 80 2.51 -15.76 -11.14
CA VAL A 80 2.99 -15.52 -9.77
C VAL A 80 2.65 -14.09 -9.40
N VAL A 81 1.86 -13.91 -8.35
CA VAL A 81 1.27 -12.61 -7.97
C VAL A 81 1.66 -12.26 -6.54
N PRO A 82 2.43 -11.18 -6.31
CA PRO A 82 2.68 -10.67 -4.96
C PRO A 82 1.45 -9.91 -4.44
N LEU A 83 0.99 -10.26 -3.24
CA LEU A 83 -0.14 -9.59 -2.58
C LEU A 83 0.30 -8.59 -1.49
N VAL A 84 1.53 -8.72 -1.00
CA VAL A 84 2.10 -7.86 0.04
C VAL A 84 3.47 -7.35 -0.38
N GLU A 85 3.88 -6.23 0.19
CA GLU A 85 5.13 -5.55 -0.15
C GLU A 85 6.36 -6.46 -0.03
N TYR A 86 6.43 -7.24 1.05
CA TYR A 86 7.56 -8.13 1.34
C TYR A 86 7.67 -9.33 0.39
N ALA A 87 6.62 -9.62 -0.36
CA ALA A 87 6.55 -10.74 -1.31
C ALA A 87 7.16 -10.40 -2.68
N THR A 88 7.35 -9.10 -3.01
CA THR A 88 7.65 -8.68 -4.38
C THR A 88 8.96 -9.24 -4.92
N PRO A 89 10.11 -9.29 -4.21
CA PRO A 89 11.34 -9.87 -4.74
C PRO A 89 11.24 -11.39 -4.96
N PHE A 90 10.62 -12.10 -4.00
CA PHE A 90 10.41 -13.53 -4.12
C PHE A 90 9.50 -13.87 -5.32
N ALA A 91 8.37 -13.17 -5.43
CA ALA A 91 7.42 -13.37 -6.53
C ALA A 91 8.06 -13.08 -7.90
N ALA A 92 8.83 -11.99 -8.00
CA ALA A 92 9.56 -11.65 -9.22
C ALA A 92 10.55 -12.74 -9.61
N ARG A 93 11.37 -13.22 -8.66
CA ARG A 93 12.32 -14.30 -8.93
C ARG A 93 11.63 -15.61 -9.31
N LEU A 94 10.54 -15.94 -8.61
CA LEU A 94 9.78 -17.14 -8.90
C LEU A 94 9.13 -17.08 -10.31
N ALA A 95 8.59 -15.91 -10.68
CA ALA A 95 8.03 -15.66 -12.01
C ALA A 95 9.09 -15.84 -13.11
N GLU A 96 10.27 -15.25 -12.96
CA GLU A 96 11.40 -15.43 -13.88
C GLU A 96 11.75 -16.91 -14.08
N ARG A 97 11.83 -17.68 -12.99
CA ARG A 97 12.19 -19.10 -13.03
C ARG A 97 11.10 -19.99 -13.65
N LEU A 98 9.84 -19.62 -13.49
CA LEU A 98 8.70 -20.34 -14.05
C LEU A 98 8.31 -19.86 -15.47
N GLY A 99 8.93 -18.77 -15.95
CA GLY A 99 8.68 -18.20 -17.27
C GLY A 99 7.30 -17.54 -17.39
N THR A 100 6.79 -16.97 -16.29
CA THR A 100 5.54 -16.18 -16.28
C THR A 100 5.84 -14.68 -16.32
N PRO A 101 4.90 -13.83 -16.80
CA PRO A 101 5.04 -12.39 -16.67
C PRO A 101 5.23 -11.95 -15.21
N GLY A 102 5.94 -10.83 -15.01
CA GLY A 102 6.17 -10.26 -13.69
C GLY A 102 7.11 -9.07 -13.75
N ALA A 103 7.36 -8.46 -12.60
CA ALA A 103 8.46 -7.54 -12.43
C ALA A 103 9.79 -8.29 -12.59
N SER A 104 10.85 -7.62 -13.06
CA SER A 104 12.20 -8.20 -12.96
C SER A 104 12.63 -8.25 -11.48
N LEU A 105 13.50 -9.21 -11.11
CA LEU A 105 14.01 -9.28 -9.74
C LEU A 105 14.67 -7.96 -9.33
N GLY A 106 15.51 -7.38 -10.20
CA GLY A 106 16.18 -6.11 -9.92
C GLY A 106 15.19 -4.96 -9.69
N ALA A 107 14.11 -4.89 -10.48
CA ALA A 107 13.06 -3.90 -10.25
C ALA A 107 12.36 -4.10 -8.91
N ALA A 108 12.00 -5.34 -8.56
CA ALA A 108 11.33 -5.66 -7.31
C ALA A 108 12.21 -5.32 -6.09
N GLU A 109 13.52 -5.58 -6.14
CA GLU A 109 14.47 -5.24 -5.09
C GLU A 109 14.62 -3.71 -4.93
N VAL A 110 14.73 -2.97 -6.05
CA VAL A 110 14.85 -1.51 -6.02
C VAL A 110 13.57 -0.86 -5.48
N LEU A 111 12.40 -1.29 -5.95
CA LEU A 111 11.12 -0.74 -5.50
C LEU A 111 10.86 -1.02 -4.00
N ARG A 112 11.39 -2.13 -3.49
CA ARG A 112 11.24 -2.54 -2.09
C ARG A 112 12.12 -1.73 -1.12
N ASP A 113 13.13 -1.04 -1.62
CA ASP A 113 14.14 -0.32 -0.82
C ASP A 113 14.18 1.15 -1.23
N LYS A 114 13.68 2.03 -0.36
CA LYS A 114 13.59 3.47 -0.63
C LYS A 114 14.95 4.11 -0.90
N SER A 115 16.03 3.62 -0.26
CA SER A 115 17.40 4.13 -0.51
C SER A 115 17.89 3.74 -1.92
N LEU A 116 17.67 2.48 -2.34
CA LEU A 116 17.99 2.05 -3.70
C LEU A 116 17.11 2.78 -4.73
N LEU A 117 15.82 2.94 -4.45
CA LEU A 117 14.88 3.67 -5.31
C LEU A 117 15.39 5.10 -5.57
N ARG A 118 15.79 5.82 -4.52
CA ARG A 118 16.36 7.18 -4.65
C ARG A 118 17.59 7.19 -5.56
N ARG A 119 18.52 6.27 -5.34
CA ARG A 119 19.78 6.20 -6.11
C ARG A 119 19.53 5.93 -7.60
N VAL A 120 18.67 4.94 -7.90
CA VAL A 120 18.39 4.55 -9.28
C VAL A 120 17.60 5.62 -10.01
N THR A 121 16.53 6.15 -9.41
CA THR A 121 15.65 7.11 -10.06
C THR A 121 16.27 8.50 -10.18
N SER A 122 17.08 8.95 -9.20
CA SER A 122 17.87 10.18 -9.32
C SER A 122 18.89 10.11 -10.43
N ALA A 123 19.60 8.98 -10.57
CA ALA A 123 20.54 8.77 -11.68
C ALA A 123 19.83 8.79 -13.06
N ALA A 124 18.56 8.45 -13.12
CA ALA A 124 17.72 8.53 -14.32
C ALA A 124 17.05 9.91 -14.53
N GLY A 125 17.33 10.89 -13.66
CA GLY A 125 16.79 12.25 -13.77
C GLY A 125 15.35 12.42 -13.28
N VAL A 126 14.79 11.45 -12.56
CA VAL A 126 13.50 11.61 -11.88
C VAL A 126 13.68 12.53 -10.67
N PRO A 127 12.82 13.55 -10.47
CA PRO A 127 12.90 14.40 -9.30
C PRO A 127 12.69 13.60 -7.99
N ASN A 128 13.67 13.70 -7.10
CA ASN A 128 13.67 13.07 -5.78
C ASN A 128 14.06 14.12 -4.73
N PRO A 129 13.60 14.00 -3.47
CA PRO A 129 14.17 14.78 -2.38
C PRO A 129 15.66 14.46 -2.21
N ALA A 130 16.45 15.42 -1.75
CA ALA A 130 17.80 15.12 -1.26
C ALA A 130 17.67 14.09 -0.14
N SER A 131 18.52 13.07 -0.13
CA SER A 131 18.40 11.95 0.81
C SER A 131 19.74 11.33 1.15
N ALA A 132 19.85 10.74 2.34
CA ALA A 132 21.00 9.96 2.76
C ALA A 132 20.54 8.75 3.60
N GLU A 133 21.16 7.60 3.36
CA GLU A 133 21.10 6.48 4.29
C GLU A 133 21.92 6.82 5.51
N VAL A 134 21.39 6.59 6.70
CA VAL A 134 22.00 7.00 7.97
C VAL A 134 22.03 5.84 8.96
N GLY A 135 23.14 5.73 9.69
CA GLY A 135 23.37 4.69 10.68
C GLY A 135 23.24 5.17 12.13
N SER A 136 23.10 6.49 12.37
CA SER A 136 23.02 7.05 13.71
C SER A 136 22.28 8.39 13.76
N PRO A 137 21.82 8.82 14.97
CA PRO A 137 21.23 10.16 15.18
C PRO A 137 22.18 11.31 14.79
N GLU A 138 23.49 11.14 14.98
CA GLU A 138 24.50 12.15 14.64
C GLU A 138 24.56 12.40 13.12
N GLU A 139 24.40 11.35 12.32
CA GLU A 139 24.34 11.46 10.86
C GLU A 139 23.07 12.17 10.41
N VAL A 140 21.92 11.95 11.08
CA VAL A 140 20.68 12.71 10.84
C VAL A 140 20.90 14.19 11.16
N THR A 141 21.54 14.49 12.30
CA THR A 141 21.87 15.87 12.70
C THR A 141 22.81 16.54 11.69
N ALA A 142 23.79 15.80 11.17
CA ALA A 142 24.69 16.30 10.12
C ALA A 142 23.93 16.60 8.81
N PHE A 143 22.97 15.76 8.44
CA PHE A 143 22.10 16.00 7.28
C PHE A 143 21.26 17.27 7.47
N ILE A 144 20.64 17.46 8.65
CA ILE A 144 19.90 18.68 9.01
C ILE A 144 20.78 19.91 8.90
N ALA A 145 22.01 19.85 9.39
CA ALA A 145 22.96 20.97 9.31
C ALA A 145 23.30 21.35 7.86
N ALA A 146 23.30 20.40 6.95
CA ALA A 146 23.61 20.64 5.53
C ALA A 146 22.39 21.08 4.71
N HIS A 147 21.20 20.59 5.01
CA HIS A 147 19.99 20.78 4.19
C HIS A 147 18.90 21.64 4.85
N GLY A 148 18.99 21.87 6.17
CA GLY A 148 17.95 22.58 6.96
C GLY A 148 16.85 21.66 7.42
N VAL A 149 15.83 22.27 8.05
CA VAL A 149 14.60 21.63 8.50
C VAL A 149 13.40 22.23 7.75
N PRO A 150 12.26 21.53 7.63
CA PRO A 150 12.01 20.17 8.13
C PRO A 150 12.65 19.08 7.28
N VAL A 151 12.89 17.90 7.89
CA VAL A 151 13.33 16.69 7.19
C VAL A 151 12.39 15.52 7.52
N ILE A 152 12.41 14.48 6.67
CA ILE A 152 11.74 13.20 6.92
C ILE A 152 12.78 12.19 7.40
N LEU A 153 12.54 11.57 8.56
CA LEU A 153 13.25 10.39 9.01
C LEU A 153 12.34 9.17 8.88
N LYS A 154 12.81 8.12 8.19
CA LYS A 154 12.01 6.91 7.94
C LYS A 154 12.88 5.67 7.72
N PRO A 155 12.35 4.45 8.01
CA PRO A 155 12.97 3.22 7.55
C PRO A 155 12.93 3.10 6.02
N ALA A 156 14.05 2.72 5.40
CA ALA A 156 14.15 2.51 3.96
C ALA A 156 13.37 1.27 3.50
N ASN A 157 13.19 0.29 4.39
CA ASN A 157 12.72 -1.06 4.08
C ASN A 157 11.43 -1.47 4.83
N ARG A 158 10.59 -0.52 5.25
CA ARG A 158 9.27 -0.75 5.85
C ARG A 158 8.16 -0.13 5.01
N GLN A 159 6.89 -0.51 5.30
CA GLN A 159 5.67 -0.08 4.60
C GLN A 159 4.68 0.60 5.56
N GLY A 160 3.60 1.22 5.04
CA GLY A 160 2.48 1.75 5.83
C GLY A 160 2.85 2.88 6.78
N ALA A 161 3.75 3.77 6.37
CA ALA A 161 4.28 4.89 7.16
C ALA A 161 4.93 4.47 8.50
N VAL A 162 5.21 3.16 8.71
CA VAL A 162 5.80 2.64 9.94
C VAL A 162 7.15 3.28 10.20
N GLY A 163 7.26 3.98 11.34
CA GLY A 163 8.49 4.66 11.74
C GLY A 163 8.81 5.94 10.95
N THR A 164 7.86 6.48 10.16
CA THR A 164 8.08 7.73 9.42
C THR A 164 7.72 8.94 10.26
N GLN A 165 8.61 9.93 10.34
CA GLN A 165 8.39 11.17 11.09
C GLN A 165 8.95 12.40 10.38
N VAL A 166 8.22 13.52 10.49
CA VAL A 166 8.69 14.86 10.10
C VAL A 166 9.39 15.50 11.29
N LEU A 167 10.64 15.92 11.11
CA LEU A 167 11.45 16.58 12.13
C LEU A 167 11.60 18.07 11.79
N HIS A 168 11.17 18.92 12.73
CA HIS A 168 11.22 20.38 12.58
C HIS A 168 12.42 21.01 13.28
N ASP A 169 13.19 20.25 14.04
CA ASP A 169 14.39 20.66 14.76
C ASP A 169 15.35 19.47 14.96
N ALA A 170 16.60 19.78 15.33
CA ALA A 170 17.61 18.77 15.61
C ALA A 170 17.46 18.13 16.99
N ASP A 171 16.79 18.79 17.93
CA ASP A 171 16.65 18.29 19.31
C ASP A 171 15.74 17.07 19.38
N SER A 172 14.80 16.93 18.44
CA SER A 172 13.87 15.79 18.35
C SER A 172 14.50 14.53 17.73
N VAL A 173 15.69 14.61 17.15
CA VAL A 173 16.32 13.51 16.38
C VAL A 173 16.48 12.24 17.21
N ALA A 174 17.01 12.33 18.44
CA ALA A 174 17.28 11.13 19.26
C ALA A 174 15.99 10.37 19.59
N ALA A 175 14.94 11.08 20.03
CA ALA A 175 13.65 10.46 20.34
C ALA A 175 12.97 9.88 19.09
N ALA A 176 13.06 10.58 17.97
CA ALA A 176 12.51 10.09 16.70
C ALA A 176 13.25 8.83 16.21
N TRP A 177 14.57 8.80 16.32
CA TRP A 177 15.39 7.64 15.96
C TRP A 177 14.95 6.38 16.71
N GLU A 178 14.86 6.46 18.05
CA GLU A 178 14.39 5.35 18.89
C GLU A 178 12.98 4.90 18.49
N SER A 179 12.07 5.86 18.33
CA SER A 179 10.69 5.57 17.91
C SER A 179 10.62 4.88 16.55
N CYS A 180 11.43 5.30 15.58
CA CYS A 180 11.47 4.70 14.25
C CYS A 180 11.97 3.25 14.28
N ILE A 181 12.99 2.93 15.09
CA ILE A 181 13.58 1.59 15.16
C ILE A 181 12.66 0.63 15.91
N GLN A 182 12.05 1.07 17.02
CA GLN A 182 11.25 0.22 17.91
C GLN A 182 9.87 -0.12 17.37
N HIS A 183 9.42 0.53 16.29
CA HIS A 183 8.08 0.30 15.77
C HIS A 183 7.95 -1.08 15.13
N ASP A 184 7.01 -1.88 15.63
CA ASP A 184 6.73 -3.22 15.15
C ASP A 184 5.62 -3.21 14.07
N GLU A 185 5.77 -4.05 13.04
CA GLU A 185 4.77 -4.29 12.00
C GLU A 185 3.84 -5.48 12.35
N GLY A 186 4.05 -6.10 13.51
CA GLY A 186 3.16 -7.08 14.13
C GLY A 186 2.85 -8.31 13.26
N MET A 187 1.57 -8.50 12.96
CA MET A 187 1.03 -9.71 12.33
C MET A 187 1.44 -9.90 10.86
N PHE A 188 1.99 -8.87 10.20
CA PHE A 188 2.27 -8.90 8.75
C PHE A 188 3.68 -9.32 8.40
N VAL A 189 4.52 -9.54 9.41
CA VAL A 189 5.93 -9.89 9.25
C VAL A 189 6.30 -11.09 10.10
N PRO A 190 7.33 -11.88 9.72
CA PRO A 190 7.82 -12.98 10.53
C PRO A 190 8.43 -12.51 11.86
N ASP A 191 8.57 -13.43 12.83
CA ASP A 191 9.13 -13.15 14.15
C ASP A 191 10.65 -12.98 14.14
N ARG A 192 11.34 -13.41 13.08
CA ARG A 192 12.79 -13.27 12.98
C ARG A 192 13.18 -11.79 12.91
N GLU A 193 14.30 -11.48 13.55
CA GLU A 193 14.88 -10.14 13.50
C GLU A 193 15.20 -9.71 12.07
N ARG A 194 14.87 -8.47 11.76
CA ARG A 194 15.14 -7.85 10.47
C ARG A 194 15.89 -6.53 10.68
N ALA A 195 17.00 -6.38 10.00
CA ALA A 195 17.77 -5.14 10.04
C ALA A 195 16.91 -3.98 9.54
N VAL A 196 16.79 -2.94 10.35
CA VAL A 196 16.16 -1.67 9.96
C VAL A 196 17.23 -0.77 9.38
N ARG A 197 17.06 -0.34 8.14
CA ARG A 197 17.93 0.65 7.49
C ARG A 197 17.21 1.98 7.50
N MET A 198 17.89 3.02 7.93
CA MET A 198 17.27 4.33 8.10
C MET A 198 17.66 5.27 6.97
N LEU A 199 16.71 6.09 6.56
CA LEU A 199 16.83 7.09 5.51
C LEU A 199 16.37 8.44 6.07
N VAL A 200 17.17 9.49 5.86
CA VAL A 200 16.76 10.87 6.07
C VAL A 200 16.59 11.55 4.71
N GLU A 201 15.56 12.37 4.58
CA GLU A 201 15.22 13.07 3.33
C GLU A 201 14.84 14.53 3.61
N GLU A 202 15.11 15.40 2.63
CA GLU A 202 14.52 16.73 2.58
C GLU A 202 12.98 16.61 2.60
N TYR A 203 12.32 17.45 3.40
CA TYR A 203 10.87 17.54 3.38
C TYR A 203 10.42 18.28 2.12
N VAL A 204 9.63 17.64 1.29
CA VAL A 204 9.02 18.26 0.11
C VAL A 204 7.65 18.78 0.49
N ALA A 205 7.48 20.11 0.49
CA ALA A 205 6.17 20.72 0.65
C ALA A 205 5.36 20.62 -0.66
N GLY A 206 4.11 20.19 -0.57
CA GLY A 206 3.25 20.02 -1.74
C GLY A 206 2.04 19.15 -1.42
N HIS A 207 1.26 18.85 -2.44
CA HIS A 207 0.09 17.98 -2.35
C HIS A 207 0.45 16.55 -2.80
N GLU A 208 -0.04 15.55 -2.07
CA GLU A 208 0.28 14.16 -2.32
C GLU A 208 -0.75 13.48 -3.20
N TYR A 209 -0.26 12.79 -4.22
CA TYR A 209 -1.03 11.94 -5.13
C TYR A 209 -0.39 10.56 -5.25
N SER A 210 -1.20 9.57 -5.63
CA SER A 210 -0.66 8.31 -6.12
C SER A 210 -1.14 8.00 -7.54
N VAL A 211 -0.33 7.22 -8.24
CA VAL A 211 -0.64 6.69 -9.58
C VAL A 211 -0.74 5.18 -9.45
N GLU A 212 -1.93 4.64 -9.68
CA GLU A 212 -2.16 3.21 -9.82
C GLU A 212 -2.12 2.86 -11.29
N MET A 213 -1.31 1.88 -11.66
CA MET A 213 -1.11 1.53 -13.05
C MET A 213 -1.05 0.02 -13.24
N VAL A 214 -1.79 -0.50 -14.23
CA VAL A 214 -1.58 -1.86 -14.74
C VAL A 214 -0.59 -1.78 -15.89
N VAL A 215 0.49 -2.55 -15.79
CA VAL A 215 1.64 -2.47 -16.69
C VAL A 215 1.89 -3.82 -17.33
N ARG A 216 2.16 -3.83 -18.63
CA ARG A 216 2.67 -4.97 -19.39
C ARG A 216 3.88 -4.53 -20.19
N ASP A 217 5.01 -5.24 -20.02
CA ASP A 217 6.26 -4.98 -20.74
C ASP A 217 6.68 -3.49 -20.68
N CYS A 218 6.61 -2.90 -19.48
CA CYS A 218 6.87 -1.49 -19.20
C CYS A 218 5.94 -0.50 -19.94
N GLN A 219 4.79 -0.96 -20.40
CA GLN A 219 3.75 -0.13 -21.02
C GLN A 219 2.51 -0.06 -20.13
N SER A 220 1.96 1.15 -19.96
CA SER A 220 0.71 1.32 -19.22
C SER A 220 -0.48 0.84 -20.05
N LEU A 221 -1.25 -0.09 -19.49
CA LEU A 221 -2.54 -0.50 -20.03
C LEU A 221 -3.69 0.25 -19.35
N PHE A 222 -3.49 0.69 -18.12
CA PHE A 222 -4.43 1.47 -17.32
C PHE A 222 -3.66 2.39 -16.39
N ALA A 223 -4.19 3.59 -16.14
CA ALA A 223 -3.67 4.50 -15.14
C ALA A 223 -4.80 5.30 -14.47
N ASN A 224 -4.81 5.30 -13.15
CA ASN A 224 -5.63 6.17 -12.30
C ASN A 224 -4.72 7.10 -11.51
N ILE A 225 -5.24 8.27 -11.13
CA ILE A 225 -4.61 9.17 -10.15
C ILE A 225 -5.54 9.24 -8.94
N THR A 226 -4.97 8.95 -7.78
CA THR A 226 -5.64 9.09 -6.49
C THR A 226 -5.14 10.34 -5.77
N ASP A 227 -6.04 11.15 -5.29
CA ASP A 227 -5.75 12.29 -4.42
C ASP A 227 -5.70 11.80 -2.97
N LYS A 228 -4.67 12.20 -2.21
CA LYS A 228 -4.41 11.73 -0.83
C LYS A 228 -4.55 12.88 0.16
N VAL A 229 -5.24 12.61 1.25
CA VAL A 229 -5.37 13.53 2.40
C VAL A 229 -4.67 12.89 3.60
N LEU A 230 -3.80 13.64 4.27
CA LEU A 230 -3.06 13.17 5.43
C LEU A 230 -3.72 13.64 6.74
N TYR A 231 -3.52 12.86 7.81
CA TYR A 231 -3.81 13.33 9.17
C TYR A 231 -2.92 14.52 9.52
N PRO A 232 -3.45 15.51 10.26
CA PRO A 232 -2.63 16.58 10.76
C PRO A 232 -1.62 16.05 11.80
N GLY A 233 -0.39 16.56 11.76
CA GLY A 233 0.65 16.19 12.71
C GLY A 233 1.99 15.80 12.08
N PRO A 234 2.93 15.32 12.89
CA PRO A 234 4.29 15.03 12.44
C PRO A 234 4.42 13.68 11.71
N ARG A 235 3.35 12.91 11.60
CA ARG A 235 3.34 11.59 10.96
C ARG A 235 2.51 11.65 9.69
N PRO A 236 3.09 11.40 8.52
CA PRO A 236 2.37 11.42 7.24
C PRO A 236 1.56 10.13 7.06
N VAL A 237 0.48 9.99 7.81
CA VAL A 237 -0.47 8.88 7.73
C VAL A 237 -1.70 9.35 6.96
N GLU A 238 -2.22 8.52 6.08
CA GLU A 238 -3.36 8.86 5.23
C GLU A 238 -4.67 8.91 6.05
N LEU A 239 -5.37 10.03 5.95
CA LEU A 239 -6.71 10.25 6.47
C LEU A 239 -7.78 9.85 5.45
N GLY A 240 -7.46 9.87 4.16
CA GLY A 240 -8.38 9.48 3.12
C GLY A 240 -7.81 9.58 1.72
N HIS A 241 -8.56 9.00 0.80
CA HIS A 241 -8.27 8.98 -0.62
C HIS A 241 -9.53 9.31 -1.41
N VAL A 242 -9.37 9.96 -2.57
CA VAL A 242 -10.43 10.14 -3.55
C VAL A 242 -9.89 9.91 -4.96
N LEU A 243 -10.65 9.20 -5.78
CA LEU A 243 -10.29 8.90 -7.16
C LEU A 243 -11.53 8.91 -8.09
N PRO A 244 -11.31 9.23 -9.38
CA PRO A 244 -10.10 9.85 -9.91
C PRO A 244 -9.88 11.24 -9.31
N ALA A 245 -8.61 11.63 -9.13
CA ALA A 245 -8.26 12.96 -8.61
C ALA A 245 -8.80 14.07 -9.50
N ALA A 246 -9.40 15.11 -8.90
CA ALA A 246 -9.95 16.26 -9.61
C ALA A 246 -8.84 17.27 -9.99
N ILE A 247 -7.92 16.88 -10.88
CA ILE A 247 -6.75 17.65 -11.29
C ILE A 247 -6.77 17.98 -12.79
N PRO A 248 -6.05 19.03 -13.24
CA PRO A 248 -5.91 19.33 -14.65
C PRO A 248 -5.27 18.17 -15.43
N LEU A 249 -5.71 17.95 -16.68
CA LEU A 249 -5.17 16.90 -17.55
C LEU A 249 -3.65 16.97 -17.70
N ALA A 250 -3.09 18.18 -17.79
CA ALA A 250 -1.64 18.37 -17.89
C ALA A 250 -0.88 17.81 -16.67
N LEU A 251 -1.44 17.93 -15.46
CA LEU A 251 -0.85 17.36 -14.25
C LEU A 251 -1.02 15.83 -14.22
N ARG A 252 -2.21 15.34 -14.61
CA ARG A 252 -2.46 13.90 -14.76
C ARG A 252 -1.42 13.27 -15.69
N ASP A 253 -1.24 13.83 -16.89
CA ASP A 253 -0.31 13.31 -17.89
C ASP A 253 1.14 13.37 -17.37
N LYS A 254 1.51 14.44 -16.67
CA LYS A 254 2.82 14.57 -16.04
C LYS A 254 3.09 13.48 -14.99
N LEU A 255 2.13 13.18 -14.13
CA LEU A 255 2.23 12.12 -13.13
C LEU A 255 2.38 10.74 -13.78
N VAL A 256 1.58 10.44 -14.81
CA VAL A 256 1.66 9.18 -15.58
C VAL A 256 3.04 9.06 -16.25
N VAL A 257 3.52 10.10 -16.93
CA VAL A 257 4.84 10.10 -17.59
C VAL A 257 5.96 9.96 -16.57
N SER A 258 5.86 10.63 -15.43
CA SER A 258 6.87 10.51 -14.34
C SER A 258 6.89 9.09 -13.75
N THR A 259 5.73 8.46 -13.57
CA THR A 259 5.64 7.07 -13.12
C THR A 259 6.27 6.11 -14.14
N LEU A 260 5.97 6.29 -15.42
CA LEU A 260 6.63 5.49 -16.47
C LEU A 260 8.16 5.69 -16.52
N ALA A 261 8.65 6.90 -16.19
CA ALA A 261 10.09 7.15 -16.07
C ALA A 261 10.71 6.36 -14.91
N VAL A 262 10.04 6.28 -13.75
CA VAL A 262 10.45 5.41 -12.64
C VAL A 262 10.52 3.96 -13.09
N LEU A 263 9.46 3.45 -13.73
CA LEU A 263 9.37 2.05 -14.17
C LEU A 263 10.47 1.68 -15.17
N ARG A 264 10.78 2.59 -16.12
CA ARG A 264 11.91 2.40 -17.04
C ARG A 264 13.24 2.40 -16.33
N ALA A 265 13.45 3.32 -15.36
CA ALA A 265 14.69 3.43 -14.60
C ALA A 265 15.01 2.16 -13.82
N VAL A 266 13.99 1.51 -13.24
CA VAL A 266 14.16 0.28 -12.46
C VAL A 266 14.10 -0.99 -13.33
N GLY A 267 13.71 -0.89 -14.62
CA GLY A 267 13.54 -2.05 -15.50
C GLY A 267 12.32 -2.92 -15.13
N PHE A 268 11.20 -2.27 -14.79
CA PHE A 268 9.97 -2.98 -14.44
C PHE A 268 9.35 -3.66 -15.65
N GLY A 269 8.99 -4.93 -15.52
CA GLY A 269 8.34 -5.70 -16.58
C GLY A 269 6.83 -5.52 -16.61
N SER A 270 6.12 -6.49 -16.04
CA SER A 270 4.65 -6.52 -15.98
C SER A 270 4.16 -6.61 -14.53
N GLY A 271 3.01 -6.01 -14.26
CA GLY A 271 2.45 -6.02 -12.92
C GLY A 271 1.46 -4.88 -12.68
N VAL A 272 1.09 -4.71 -11.43
CA VAL A 272 0.42 -3.51 -10.93
C VAL A 272 1.43 -2.69 -10.12
N VAL A 273 1.36 -1.37 -10.25
CA VAL A 273 2.19 -0.47 -9.45
C VAL A 273 1.32 0.57 -8.74
N HIS A 274 1.81 0.99 -7.60
CA HIS A 274 1.30 2.12 -6.82
C HIS A 274 2.49 3.05 -6.58
N CYS A 275 2.46 4.22 -7.20
CA CYS A 275 3.57 5.17 -7.20
C CYS A 275 3.14 6.49 -6.59
N GLU A 276 3.78 6.93 -5.52
CA GLU A 276 3.41 8.11 -4.74
C GLU A 276 4.27 9.31 -5.09
N TRP A 277 3.62 10.46 -5.20
CA TRP A 277 4.19 11.72 -5.63
C TRP A 277 3.74 12.88 -4.77
N ILE A 278 4.67 13.73 -4.35
CA ILE A 278 4.34 15.06 -3.82
C ILE A 278 4.53 16.07 -4.95
N VAL A 279 3.48 16.78 -5.32
CA VAL A 279 3.50 17.84 -6.34
C VAL A 279 3.65 19.17 -5.65
N ARG A 280 4.76 19.86 -5.93
CA ARG A 280 5.01 21.23 -5.43
C ARG A 280 4.12 22.27 -6.13
N ASP A 281 4.05 23.47 -5.58
CA ASP A 281 3.26 24.59 -6.13
C ASP A 281 3.67 24.95 -7.58
N ASP A 282 4.91 24.69 -7.97
CA ASP A 282 5.38 24.88 -9.35
C ASP A 282 4.95 23.73 -10.30
N GLY A 283 4.20 22.78 -9.81
CA GLY A 283 3.72 21.62 -10.55
C GLY A 283 4.79 20.53 -10.77
N THR A 284 5.93 20.56 -10.05
CA THR A 284 6.97 19.52 -10.16
C THR A 284 6.64 18.36 -9.24
N PRO A 285 6.46 17.11 -9.76
CA PRO A 285 6.26 15.92 -8.95
C PRO A 285 7.60 15.41 -8.41
N TYR A 286 7.67 15.18 -7.10
CA TYR A 286 8.77 14.55 -6.40
C TYR A 286 8.37 13.14 -5.97
N LEU A 287 9.21 12.16 -6.27
CA LEU A 287 8.93 10.76 -5.94
C LEU A 287 8.96 10.53 -4.44
N VAL A 288 7.89 9.92 -3.90
CA VAL A 288 7.81 9.46 -2.50
C VAL A 288 8.22 8.00 -2.41
N GLU A 289 7.46 7.12 -3.06
CA GLU A 289 7.77 5.69 -3.21
C GLU A 289 7.07 5.10 -4.44
N CYS A 290 7.46 3.89 -4.81
CA CYS A 290 6.77 3.13 -5.86
C CYS A 290 6.79 1.65 -5.46
N ALA A 291 5.62 1.05 -5.33
CA ALA A 291 5.43 -0.35 -4.96
C ALA A 291 4.96 -1.17 -6.16
N GLY A 292 5.58 -2.34 -6.39
CA GLY A 292 5.21 -3.27 -7.47
C GLY A 292 4.14 -4.28 -7.04
N ARG A 293 3.06 -3.80 -6.41
CA ARG A 293 1.94 -4.62 -5.89
C ARG A 293 0.66 -3.80 -5.84
N PHE A 294 -0.45 -4.48 -5.56
CA PHE A 294 -1.71 -3.79 -5.27
C PHE A 294 -1.57 -2.77 -4.13
N PRO A 295 -2.15 -1.56 -4.26
CA PRO A 295 -2.23 -0.60 -3.17
C PRO A 295 -3.07 -1.14 -2.02
N GLY A 296 -2.83 -0.58 -0.82
CA GLY A 296 -3.66 -0.79 0.35
C GLY A 296 -4.97 0.03 0.30
N ASP A 297 -5.56 0.20 1.48
CA ASP A 297 -6.67 1.13 1.75
C ASP A 297 -7.93 0.97 0.88
N GLY A 298 -8.10 -0.19 0.24
CA GLY A 298 -9.24 -0.44 -0.65
C GLY A 298 -9.17 0.28 -2.00
N ILE A 299 -8.02 0.86 -2.37
CA ILE A 299 -7.89 1.67 -3.60
C ILE A 299 -8.27 0.87 -4.85
N ILE A 300 -7.93 -0.43 -4.93
CA ILE A 300 -8.35 -1.25 -6.09
C ILE A 300 -9.87 -1.38 -6.15
N GLU A 301 -10.54 -1.60 -5.01
CA GLU A 301 -12.00 -1.64 -4.98
C GLU A 301 -12.62 -0.29 -5.37
N MET A 302 -12.04 0.82 -4.90
CA MET A 302 -12.45 2.15 -5.32
C MET A 302 -12.33 2.33 -6.83
N ILE A 303 -11.20 1.89 -7.44
CA ILE A 303 -10.97 1.96 -8.89
C ILE A 303 -12.02 1.13 -9.62
N GLU A 304 -12.22 -0.13 -9.25
CA GLU A 304 -13.18 -1.01 -9.90
C GLU A 304 -14.61 -0.43 -9.87
N ARG A 305 -15.00 0.15 -8.73
CA ARG A 305 -16.31 0.78 -8.59
C ARG A 305 -16.44 2.10 -9.34
N ALA A 306 -15.40 2.94 -9.31
CA ALA A 306 -15.43 4.24 -9.99
C ALA A 306 -15.39 4.10 -11.52
N TYR A 307 -14.64 3.13 -12.04
CA TYR A 307 -14.50 2.87 -13.47
C TYR A 307 -15.51 1.85 -14.00
N GLU A 308 -16.29 1.19 -13.12
CA GLU A 308 -17.23 0.12 -13.46
C GLU A 308 -16.57 -1.00 -14.27
N ASP A 309 -15.31 -1.33 -13.91
CA ASP A 309 -14.49 -2.30 -14.63
C ASP A 309 -13.71 -3.18 -13.65
N PRO A 310 -13.63 -4.51 -13.86
CA PRO A 310 -12.91 -5.44 -13.00
C PRO A 310 -11.39 -5.38 -13.24
N ILE A 311 -10.75 -4.27 -12.88
CA ILE A 311 -9.32 -4.02 -13.08
C ILE A 311 -8.44 -5.11 -12.44
N GLY A 312 -8.85 -5.65 -11.30
CA GLY A 312 -8.18 -6.77 -10.65
C GLY A 312 -8.15 -8.03 -11.51
N GLU A 313 -9.29 -8.42 -12.10
CA GLU A 313 -9.35 -9.55 -13.03
C GLU A 313 -8.46 -9.34 -14.27
N ARG A 314 -8.47 -8.11 -14.81
CA ARG A 314 -7.63 -7.77 -15.97
C ARG A 314 -6.15 -7.84 -15.63
N TYR A 315 -5.77 -7.40 -14.44
CA TYR A 315 -4.40 -7.57 -13.95
C TYR A 315 -4.01 -9.06 -13.87
N PHE A 316 -4.87 -9.95 -13.35
CA PHE A 316 -4.61 -11.39 -13.35
C PHE A 316 -4.46 -11.94 -14.75
N SER A 317 -5.20 -11.43 -15.73
CA SER A 317 -5.04 -11.80 -17.14
C SER A 317 -3.66 -11.41 -17.67
N VAL A 318 -3.18 -10.19 -17.37
CA VAL A 318 -1.81 -9.74 -17.72
C VAL A 318 -0.75 -10.66 -17.11
N MET A 319 -0.89 -10.99 -15.82
CA MET A 319 0.07 -11.85 -15.12
C MET A 319 0.08 -13.30 -15.64
N ARG A 320 -1.01 -13.75 -16.26
CA ARG A 320 -1.11 -15.04 -16.97
C ARG A 320 -0.57 -14.98 -18.41
N GLY A 321 -0.10 -13.82 -18.87
CA GLY A 321 0.33 -13.61 -20.25
C GLY A 321 -0.81 -13.57 -21.28
N LEU A 322 -2.04 -13.35 -20.81
CA LEU A 322 -3.22 -13.20 -21.64
C LEU A 322 -3.40 -11.74 -22.08
N GLU A 323 -4.05 -11.52 -23.23
CA GLU A 323 -4.44 -10.18 -23.65
C GLU A 323 -5.70 -9.78 -22.89
N PRO A 324 -5.65 -8.78 -22.00
CA PRO A 324 -6.85 -8.30 -21.34
C PRO A 324 -7.71 -7.50 -22.35
N PRO A 325 -9.02 -7.41 -22.15
CA PRO A 325 -9.84 -6.43 -22.84
C PRO A 325 -9.32 -5.00 -22.62
N GLU A 326 -9.68 -4.09 -23.53
CA GLU A 326 -9.34 -2.66 -23.38
C GLU A 326 -9.85 -2.13 -22.03
N MET A 327 -8.97 -1.46 -21.30
CA MET A 327 -9.29 -0.90 -19.99
C MET A 327 -9.83 0.53 -20.12
N PRO A 328 -10.77 0.95 -19.25
CA PRO A 328 -11.38 2.27 -19.35
C PRO A 328 -10.36 3.38 -19.08
N SER A 329 -10.48 4.48 -19.81
CA SER A 329 -9.66 5.69 -19.63
C SER A 329 -10.37 6.79 -18.83
N VAL A 330 -11.68 6.64 -18.62
CA VAL A 330 -12.56 7.62 -17.93
C VAL A 330 -13.43 6.87 -16.94
N ALA A 331 -13.48 7.37 -15.71
CA ALA A 331 -14.40 6.89 -14.69
C ALA A 331 -15.74 7.62 -14.81
N PRO A 332 -16.88 6.92 -14.84
CA PRO A 332 -18.21 7.54 -14.87
C PRO A 332 -18.60 8.21 -13.54
N GLN A 333 -17.95 7.85 -12.45
CA GLN A 333 -18.19 8.38 -11.10
C GLN A 333 -16.88 8.43 -10.30
N ALA A 334 -16.94 8.98 -9.10
CA ALA A 334 -15.82 9.03 -8.17
C ALA A 334 -16.06 8.14 -6.96
N ALA A 335 -14.97 7.64 -6.39
CA ALA A 335 -14.96 6.92 -5.13
C ALA A 335 -14.09 7.67 -4.11
N ALA A 336 -14.49 7.64 -2.84
CA ALA A 336 -13.66 8.13 -1.74
C ALA A 336 -13.63 7.14 -0.58
N VAL A 337 -12.50 7.08 0.10
CA VAL A 337 -12.37 6.45 1.41
C VAL A 337 -11.94 7.50 2.43
N ARG A 338 -12.54 7.46 3.62
CA ARG A 338 -12.18 8.33 4.74
C ARG A 338 -11.98 7.49 5.98
N PHE A 339 -10.85 7.72 6.67
CA PHE A 339 -10.52 7.05 7.93
C PHE A 339 -10.97 7.89 9.12
N MET A 340 -11.37 7.21 10.19
CA MET A 340 -11.82 7.85 11.40
C MET A 340 -10.66 8.47 12.20
N GLN A 341 -10.92 9.62 12.85
CA GLN A 341 -10.07 10.21 13.87
C GLN A 341 -10.72 10.04 15.23
N VAL A 342 -10.11 9.24 16.09
CA VAL A 342 -10.62 8.98 17.45
C VAL A 342 -9.50 9.15 18.45
N PRO A 343 -9.74 9.85 19.58
CA PRO A 343 -8.76 10.01 20.63
C PRO A 343 -8.29 8.65 21.18
N PRO A 344 -7.00 8.48 21.52
CA PRO A 344 -6.51 7.26 22.16
C PRO A 344 -7.23 6.98 23.49
N GLY A 345 -7.40 5.69 23.82
CA GLY A 345 -8.06 5.24 25.04
C GLY A 345 -8.87 3.97 24.79
N GLU A 346 -9.54 3.44 25.82
CA GLU A 346 -10.46 2.31 25.68
C GLU A 346 -11.80 2.80 25.11
N ILE A 347 -12.37 2.11 24.14
CA ILE A 347 -13.66 2.46 23.53
C ILE A 347 -14.79 2.21 24.55
N VAL A 348 -15.55 3.24 24.85
CA VAL A 348 -16.69 3.22 25.80
C VAL A 348 -18.01 3.04 25.08
N SER A 349 -18.20 3.71 23.93
CA SER A 349 -19.39 3.55 23.08
C SER A 349 -19.07 3.79 21.61
N ILE A 350 -19.87 3.19 20.76
CA ILE A 350 -19.90 3.38 19.31
C ILE A 350 -21.37 3.57 18.93
N ASP A 351 -21.73 4.73 18.42
CA ASP A 351 -23.09 5.08 18.04
C ASP A 351 -23.14 5.56 16.58
N GLY A 352 -24.25 5.35 15.88
CA GLY A 352 -24.52 5.87 14.55
C GLY A 352 -23.98 5.05 13.38
N LEU A 353 -23.32 3.91 13.60
CA LEU A 353 -22.71 3.09 12.54
C LEU A 353 -23.74 2.60 11.51
N ASP A 354 -24.87 2.05 11.97
CA ASP A 354 -25.93 1.55 11.08
C ASP A 354 -26.51 2.69 10.22
N ALA A 355 -26.74 3.85 10.83
CA ALA A 355 -27.25 5.03 10.11
C ALA A 355 -26.24 5.53 9.04
N ALA A 356 -24.96 5.46 9.32
CA ALA A 356 -23.92 5.81 8.35
C ALA A 356 -23.86 4.79 7.20
N GLN A 357 -23.99 3.50 7.48
CA GLN A 357 -24.02 2.44 6.47
C GLN A 357 -25.22 2.52 5.54
N GLU A 358 -26.37 2.97 6.04
CA GLU A 358 -27.60 3.12 5.27
C GLU A 358 -27.67 4.40 4.42
N MET A 359 -26.67 5.28 4.51
CA MET A 359 -26.66 6.51 3.72
C MET A 359 -26.50 6.21 2.22
N PRO A 360 -27.32 6.82 1.35
CA PRO A 360 -27.19 6.66 -0.10
C PRO A 360 -25.77 7.01 -0.60
N GLY A 361 -25.16 6.12 -1.36
CA GLY A 361 -23.80 6.26 -1.88
C GLY A 361 -22.72 5.70 -0.95
N VAL A 362 -23.02 5.33 0.29
CA VAL A 362 -22.10 4.56 1.15
C VAL A 362 -22.05 3.12 0.64
N VAL A 363 -20.84 2.67 0.33
CA VAL A 363 -20.56 1.31 -0.14
C VAL A 363 -20.31 0.37 1.04
N SER A 364 -19.50 0.84 1.98
CA SER A 364 -19.15 0.10 3.19
C SER A 364 -18.70 1.06 4.28
N PHE A 365 -18.96 0.69 5.52
CA PHE A 365 -18.36 1.30 6.70
C PHE A 365 -17.81 0.18 7.56
N GLY A 366 -16.49 0.14 7.74
CA GLY A 366 -15.80 -0.88 8.51
C GLY A 366 -15.17 -0.31 9.78
N MET A 367 -15.35 -1.03 10.90
CA MET A 367 -14.60 -0.78 12.14
C MET A 367 -13.89 -2.07 12.56
N GLY A 368 -12.61 -1.95 12.94
CA GLY A 368 -11.85 -3.08 13.48
C GLY A 368 -12.16 -3.32 14.95
N PRO A 369 -11.88 -2.36 15.86
CA PRO A 369 -12.11 -2.50 17.30
C PRO A 369 -13.58 -2.26 17.68
N GLY A 370 -14.01 -2.93 18.76
CA GLY A 370 -15.32 -2.77 19.40
C GLY A 370 -15.25 -2.09 20.77
N VAL A 371 -16.38 -2.02 21.46
CA VAL A 371 -16.45 -1.51 22.85
C VAL A 371 -15.58 -2.37 23.76
N GLY A 372 -14.72 -1.73 24.58
CA GLY A 372 -13.73 -2.37 25.44
C GLY A 372 -12.35 -2.53 24.79
N ASP A 373 -12.23 -2.35 23.49
CA ASP A 373 -10.94 -2.45 22.81
C ASP A 373 -10.15 -1.13 22.89
N PRO A 374 -8.80 -1.18 22.87
CA PRO A 374 -7.97 0.01 22.94
C PRO A 374 -7.84 0.70 21.57
N VAL A 375 -7.99 2.01 21.55
CA VAL A 375 -7.52 2.89 20.47
C VAL A 375 -6.12 3.38 20.82
N ARG A 376 -5.16 3.13 19.95
CA ARG A 376 -3.76 3.54 20.13
C ARG A 376 -3.54 4.93 19.55
N GLU A 377 -2.43 5.55 19.95
CA GLU A 377 -1.92 6.75 19.27
C GLU A 377 -1.63 6.39 17.81
N LEU A 378 -2.05 7.27 16.89
CA LEU A 378 -1.80 7.09 15.45
C LEU A 378 -0.31 7.23 15.14
N ARG A 379 0.36 6.13 14.89
CA ARG A 379 1.79 6.07 14.57
C ARG A 379 2.07 5.55 13.16
N SER A 380 1.10 4.85 12.58
CA SER A 380 1.17 4.25 11.25
C SER A 380 -0.24 4.01 10.72
N SER A 381 -0.35 3.60 9.47
CA SER A 381 -1.63 3.20 8.85
C SER A 381 -2.31 2.02 9.56
N TRP A 382 -1.55 1.23 10.33
CA TRP A 382 -2.07 0.09 11.13
C TRP A 382 -2.82 0.48 12.41
N ASP A 383 -2.68 1.73 12.86
CA ASP A 383 -3.34 2.23 14.07
C ASP A 383 -4.71 2.86 13.77
N ARG A 384 -5.11 2.92 12.50
CA ARG A 384 -6.44 3.39 12.09
C ARG A 384 -7.51 2.38 12.50
N ILE A 385 -8.63 2.85 13.03
CA ILE A 385 -9.65 1.99 13.65
C ILE A 385 -10.87 1.73 12.78
N GLY A 386 -11.13 2.56 11.78
CA GLY A 386 -12.29 2.42 10.91
C GLY A 386 -12.24 3.34 9.72
N SER A 387 -13.04 3.00 8.71
CA SER A 387 -13.15 3.77 7.47
C SER A 387 -14.52 3.62 6.82
N VAL A 388 -14.91 4.62 6.04
CA VAL A 388 -16.04 4.58 5.13
C VAL A 388 -15.56 4.62 3.69
N MET A 389 -16.17 3.83 2.82
CA MET A 389 -16.03 3.92 1.36
C MET A 389 -17.34 4.39 0.76
N VAL A 390 -17.27 5.37 -0.13
CA VAL A 390 -18.44 5.96 -0.79
C VAL A 390 -18.25 6.11 -2.29
N LEU A 391 -19.36 6.21 -3.01
CA LEU A 391 -19.44 6.57 -4.43
C LEU A 391 -20.32 7.80 -4.60
N ALA A 392 -19.90 8.69 -5.51
CA ALA A 392 -20.66 9.88 -5.89
C ALA A 392 -20.35 10.30 -7.34
N PRO A 393 -21.17 11.15 -7.96
CA PRO A 393 -20.94 11.58 -9.34
C PRO A 393 -19.61 12.31 -9.56
N THR A 394 -19.10 13.05 -8.56
CA THR A 394 -17.85 13.81 -8.63
C THR A 394 -16.97 13.57 -7.41
N ALA A 395 -15.68 13.82 -7.55
CA ALA A 395 -14.71 13.71 -6.45
C ALA A 395 -15.10 14.61 -5.25
N ALA A 396 -15.56 15.84 -5.50
CA ALA A 396 -15.97 16.75 -4.43
C ALA A 396 -17.19 16.24 -3.67
N GLU A 397 -18.18 15.68 -4.37
CA GLU A 397 -19.35 15.05 -3.73
C GLU A 397 -18.98 13.78 -2.96
N ALA A 398 -18.05 12.97 -3.48
CA ALA A 398 -17.56 11.78 -2.79
C ALA A 398 -16.85 12.15 -1.47
N VAL A 399 -15.98 13.16 -1.48
CA VAL A 399 -15.32 13.67 -0.26
C VAL A 399 -16.35 14.15 0.75
N ALA A 400 -17.29 15.00 0.32
CA ALA A 400 -18.34 15.54 1.21
C ALA A 400 -19.24 14.44 1.80
N LEU A 401 -19.56 13.42 0.99
CA LEU A 401 -20.35 12.28 1.46
C LEU A 401 -19.56 11.42 2.48
N ALA A 402 -18.28 11.18 2.23
CA ALA A 402 -17.43 10.42 3.14
C ALA A 402 -17.28 11.14 4.50
N GLU A 403 -17.05 12.45 4.48
CA GLU A 403 -16.99 13.27 5.70
C GLU A 403 -18.33 13.24 6.45
N LYS A 404 -19.44 13.43 5.75
CA LYS A 404 -20.77 13.37 6.35
C LYS A 404 -21.06 11.99 6.97
N ALA A 405 -20.62 10.89 6.34
CA ALA A 405 -20.82 9.55 6.87
C ALA A 405 -19.95 9.30 8.13
N ILE A 406 -18.70 9.77 8.14
CA ILE A 406 -17.83 9.74 9.34
C ILE A 406 -18.47 10.52 10.48
N ASP A 407 -19.03 11.69 10.22
CA ASP A 407 -19.67 12.55 11.25
C ASP A 407 -20.94 11.94 11.87
N GLN A 408 -21.56 10.93 11.23
CA GLN A 408 -22.66 10.18 11.83
C GLN A 408 -22.20 9.22 12.93
N VAL A 409 -20.93 8.78 12.88
CA VAL A 409 -20.42 7.75 13.80
C VAL A 409 -19.68 8.40 14.97
N HIS A 410 -20.20 8.20 16.16
CA HIS A 410 -19.66 8.75 17.38
C HIS A 410 -18.97 7.65 18.20
N VAL A 411 -17.64 7.70 18.25
CA VAL A 411 -16.83 6.81 19.08
C VAL A 411 -16.33 7.60 20.30
N VAL A 412 -16.72 7.16 21.48
CA VAL A 412 -16.26 7.74 22.75
C VAL A 412 -15.21 6.81 23.34
N THR A 413 -14.05 7.37 23.67
CA THR A 413 -12.98 6.67 24.39
C THR A 413 -12.76 7.29 25.77
N THR A 414 -12.05 6.60 26.64
CA THR A 414 -11.61 7.14 27.95
C THR A 414 -10.72 8.38 27.80
N GLY A 415 -10.10 8.61 26.64
CA GLY A 415 -9.33 9.80 26.29
C GLY A 415 -10.15 10.94 25.68
N SER A 416 -11.46 10.74 25.43
CA SER A 416 -12.32 11.77 24.86
C SER A 416 -12.58 12.89 25.85
N PRO A 417 -12.61 14.17 25.42
CA PRO A 417 -12.86 15.30 26.32
C PRO A 417 -14.14 15.19 27.14
N GLN A 418 -15.19 14.59 26.58
CA GLN A 418 -16.48 14.36 27.24
C GLN A 418 -16.41 13.32 28.37
N TRP A 419 -15.42 12.42 28.34
CA TRP A 419 -15.22 11.42 29.39
C TRP A 419 -14.61 12.03 30.65
N ASN A 420 -13.67 12.96 30.49
CA ASN A 420 -12.98 13.63 31.61
C ASN A 420 -13.85 14.63 32.36
N SER A 421 -15.08 14.91 31.89
CA SER A 421 -16.05 15.82 32.51
C SER A 421 -17.11 15.10 33.38
N ARG A 422 -17.00 13.79 33.54
CA ARG A 422 -17.82 12.94 34.43
C ARG A 422 -16.99 12.44 35.60
#